data_b0e285497c7175855d7a0e53dd9700d1
#
_entry.id   b0e285497c7175855d7a0e53dd9700d1
#
_cell.length_a   1.000
_cell.length_b   1.000
_cell.length_c   1.000
_cell.angle_alpha   90.00
_cell.angle_beta   90.00
_cell.angle_gamma   90.00
#
_symmetry.space_group_name_H-M   'P 1'
#
loop_
_entity.id
_entity.type
_entity.pdbx_description
1 polymer ?
#
loop_
_entity_poly.entity_id
_entity_poly.type
_entity_poly.pdbx_seq_one_letter_code
_entity_poly.pdbx_strand_id
1 'polypeptide(L)'
;MKRFLQNKYYLTNLFVSFVLLASFLFYGYSSGITQKTRKNGQGCNCHGSSPSTAVNVTISGPNSLTPGSKGIYRVSISGGPLVRAGTNIAASSGELSIVQGSGLQKIGDELTHTSPKAPSGGVVTFDFEFTAPNSTGQVTLYAIGNSVNFNGSTSGDQWNFANDFIINVGTTSVENEKFPVKEFELYQNYPNPFNPSTKISYKLNKDGFTKLTIINLFGEEVVKLVDEFQREGLYEIDFDADRLNFSSGTYFYKLESNGLSDIRKLVYLK
;
A
#
# COMPACT_ATOMS: atom_id res chain seq x y z
N MET A 1 10.49 -53.92 44.43
CA MET A 1 10.54 -52.45 44.58
C MET A 1 11.35 -51.75 43.47
N LYS A 2 12.55 -52.23 43.06
CA LYS A 2 13.38 -51.58 41.99
C LYS A 2 12.73 -51.51 40.59
N ARG A 3 11.95 -52.50 40.15
CA ARG A 3 11.28 -52.51 38.83
C ARG A 3 10.13 -51.48 38.73
N PHE A 4 9.48 -51.15 39.85
CA PHE A 4 8.39 -50.16 39.84
C PHE A 4 8.88 -48.72 39.72
N LEU A 5 10.06 -48.45 40.28
CA LEU A 5 10.69 -47.13 40.15
C LEU A 5 11.26 -46.88 38.75
N GLN A 6 11.84 -47.89 38.09
CA GLN A 6 12.33 -47.77 36.72
C GLN A 6 11.19 -47.45 35.70
N ASN A 7 10.03 -48.10 35.84
CA ASN A 7 8.88 -47.81 34.96
C ASN A 7 8.34 -46.38 35.15
N LYS A 8 8.41 -45.82 36.35
CA LYS A 8 7.97 -44.46 36.63
C LYS A 8 8.88 -43.42 35.99
N TYR A 9 10.19 -43.64 35.99
CA TYR A 9 11.17 -42.78 35.29
C TYR A 9 11.05 -42.86 33.75
N TYR A 10 10.76 -44.03 33.20
CA TYR A 10 10.54 -44.20 31.76
C TYR A 10 9.28 -43.48 31.30
N LEU A 11 8.18 -43.59 32.02
CA LEU A 11 6.92 -42.88 31.70
C LEU A 11 7.06 -41.37 31.83
N THR A 12 7.78 -40.87 32.86
CA THR A 12 8.01 -39.44 33.07
C THR A 12 8.90 -38.87 31.95
N ASN A 13 9.98 -39.59 31.58
CA ASN A 13 10.84 -39.15 30.48
C ASN A 13 10.15 -39.19 29.11
N LEU A 14 9.28 -40.17 28.85
CA LEU A 14 8.48 -40.25 27.65
C LEU A 14 7.47 -39.09 27.55
N PHE A 15 6.83 -38.75 28.69
CA PHE A 15 5.89 -37.62 28.76
C PHE A 15 6.59 -36.26 28.57
N VAL A 16 7.76 -36.06 29.23
CA VAL A 16 8.57 -34.84 29.04
C VAL A 16 9.07 -34.71 27.60
N SER A 17 9.52 -35.80 26.99
CA SER A 17 9.94 -35.81 25.58
C SER A 17 8.78 -35.53 24.64
N PHE A 18 7.58 -36.03 24.92
CA PHE A 18 6.37 -35.76 24.13
C PHE A 18 5.91 -34.31 24.26
N VAL A 19 5.96 -33.74 25.47
CA VAL A 19 5.63 -32.32 25.73
C VAL A 19 6.65 -31.39 25.05
N LEU A 20 7.95 -31.73 25.10
CA LEU A 20 9.00 -30.98 24.40
C LEU A 20 8.84 -31.08 22.87
N LEU A 21 8.51 -32.25 22.33
CA LEU A 21 8.26 -32.43 20.90
C LEU A 21 7.00 -31.69 20.45
N ALA A 22 5.92 -31.70 21.23
CA ALA A 22 4.70 -30.97 20.98
C ALA A 22 4.95 -29.46 21.05
N SER A 23 5.73 -28.96 22.02
CA SER A 23 6.09 -27.54 22.07
C SER A 23 6.94 -27.10 20.87
N PHE A 24 7.86 -27.95 20.39
CA PHE A 24 8.62 -27.66 19.17
C PHE A 24 7.73 -27.58 17.90
N LEU A 25 6.70 -28.41 17.82
CA LEU A 25 5.73 -28.37 16.71
C LEU A 25 4.85 -27.10 16.76
N PHE A 26 4.49 -26.60 17.96
CA PHE A 26 3.72 -25.37 18.11
C PHE A 26 4.55 -24.11 17.89
N TYR A 27 5.85 -24.09 18.23
CA TYR A 27 6.73 -22.94 17.98
C TYR A 27 7.12 -22.77 16.51
N GLY A 28 7.10 -23.83 15.71
CA GLY A 28 7.49 -23.79 14.28
C GLY A 28 6.52 -23.02 13.38
N TYR A 29 5.30 -22.75 13.83
CA TYR A 29 4.26 -22.08 13.01
C TYR A 29 4.06 -20.59 13.33
N SER A 30 4.71 -20.05 14.35
CA SER A 30 4.62 -18.61 14.67
C SER A 30 5.60 -17.75 13.88
N SER A 31 6.68 -18.33 13.36
CA SER A 31 7.59 -17.67 12.44
C SER A 31 7.16 -17.96 10.99
N GLY A 32 7.18 -16.90 10.16
CA GLY A 32 6.72 -17.01 8.77
C GLY A 32 7.51 -18.04 7.96
N ILE A 33 6.87 -18.58 6.94
CA ILE A 33 7.43 -19.52 5.98
C ILE A 33 7.66 -18.82 4.64
N THR A 34 8.53 -19.40 3.80
CA THR A 34 8.87 -18.92 2.45
C THR A 34 8.25 -19.78 1.37
N GLN A 35 8.44 -19.41 0.09
CA GLN A 35 7.95 -20.11 -1.10
C GLN A 35 6.41 -20.18 -1.19
N LYS A 36 5.74 -19.13 -0.67
CA LYS A 36 4.28 -19.04 -0.69
C LYS A 36 3.73 -17.94 -1.59
N THR A 37 4.60 -17.10 -2.15
CA THR A 37 4.20 -16.03 -3.08
C THR A 37 3.84 -16.59 -4.47
N ARG A 38 3.28 -15.74 -5.34
CA ARG A 38 3.03 -16.09 -6.75
C ARG A 38 4.29 -16.44 -7.54
N LYS A 39 5.47 -16.02 -7.10
CA LYS A 39 6.74 -16.44 -7.70
C LYS A 39 6.84 -17.97 -7.79
N ASN A 40 6.37 -18.68 -6.76
CA ASN A 40 6.39 -20.14 -6.68
C ASN A 40 4.99 -20.77 -6.87
N GLY A 41 3.94 -19.98 -7.01
CA GLY A 41 2.60 -20.38 -7.43
C GLY A 41 1.73 -21.12 -6.41
N GLN A 42 2.17 -21.29 -5.16
CA GLN A 42 1.54 -22.26 -4.23
C GLN A 42 0.56 -21.67 -3.20
N GLY A 43 0.71 -20.40 -2.81
CA GLY A 43 -0.14 -19.81 -1.76
C GLY A 43 0.02 -20.44 -0.37
N CYS A 44 -0.81 -20.02 0.57
CA CYS A 44 -0.79 -20.45 1.98
C CYS A 44 -1.74 -21.63 2.21
N ASN A 45 -1.30 -22.85 1.99
CA ASN A 45 -2.15 -24.04 2.13
C ASN A 45 -2.54 -24.38 3.59
N CYS A 46 -1.84 -23.82 4.58
CA CYS A 46 -2.11 -24.11 6.01
C CYS A 46 -3.26 -23.29 6.60
N HIS A 47 -3.58 -22.11 6.04
CA HIS A 47 -4.57 -21.16 6.57
C HIS A 47 -5.80 -21.01 5.66
N GLY A 48 -6.11 -22.04 4.88
CA GLY A 48 -7.20 -22.08 3.90
C GLY A 48 -6.73 -22.59 2.55
N SER A 49 -7.60 -23.27 1.82
CA SER A 49 -7.28 -23.95 0.55
C SER A 49 -7.21 -22.99 -0.64
N SER A 50 -7.73 -21.77 -0.51
CA SER A 50 -7.80 -20.77 -1.59
C SER A 50 -7.67 -19.34 -1.07
N PRO A 51 -7.21 -18.40 -1.92
CA PRO A 51 -7.18 -16.98 -1.59
C PRO A 51 -8.59 -16.46 -1.27
N SER A 52 -8.69 -15.52 -0.31
CA SER A 52 -9.93 -14.87 0.08
C SER A 52 -9.95 -13.41 -0.37
N THR A 53 -10.98 -13.01 -1.09
CA THR A 53 -11.20 -11.62 -1.49
C THR A 53 -11.51 -10.69 -0.30
N ALA A 54 -11.83 -11.25 0.87
CA ALA A 54 -12.00 -10.47 2.10
C ALA A 54 -10.67 -9.95 2.67
N VAL A 55 -9.52 -10.49 2.24
CA VAL A 55 -8.19 -10.02 2.61
C VAL A 55 -7.61 -9.20 1.47
N ASN A 56 -7.27 -7.96 1.73
CA ASN A 56 -6.58 -7.09 0.78
C ASN A 56 -5.10 -7.00 1.12
N VAL A 57 -4.24 -7.29 0.15
CA VAL A 57 -2.79 -7.24 0.27
C VAL A 57 -2.25 -6.35 -0.84
N THR A 58 -1.45 -5.36 -0.48
CA THR A 58 -0.87 -4.42 -1.44
C THR A 58 0.63 -4.27 -1.22
N ILE A 59 1.36 -4.00 -2.29
CA ILE A 59 2.76 -3.55 -2.26
C ILE A 59 2.77 -2.09 -2.70
N SER A 60 3.52 -1.25 -2.02
CA SER A 60 3.73 0.15 -2.40
C SER A 60 5.21 0.52 -2.30
N GLY A 61 5.67 1.44 -3.14
CA GLY A 61 7.05 1.90 -3.22
C GLY A 61 7.38 2.46 -4.60
N PRO A 62 8.66 2.78 -4.89
CA PRO A 62 9.10 3.22 -6.21
C PRO A 62 8.86 2.17 -7.29
N ASN A 63 8.27 2.56 -8.42
CA ASN A 63 8.07 1.68 -9.58
C ASN A 63 9.19 1.77 -10.62
N SER A 64 10.20 2.61 -10.36
CA SER A 64 11.40 2.77 -11.19
C SER A 64 12.64 2.90 -10.31
N LEU A 65 13.70 2.20 -10.67
CA LEU A 65 15.00 2.23 -10.01
C LEU A 65 16.12 2.23 -11.04
N THR A 66 17.26 2.84 -10.71
CA THR A 66 18.48 2.63 -11.48
C THR A 66 19.13 1.29 -11.13
N PRO A 67 19.91 0.68 -12.04
CA PRO A 67 20.66 -0.53 -11.74
C PRO A 67 21.49 -0.38 -10.45
N GLY A 68 21.42 -1.37 -9.56
CA GLY A 68 22.10 -1.39 -8.28
C GLY A 68 21.56 -0.43 -7.20
N SER A 69 20.58 0.41 -7.52
CA SER A 69 19.99 1.33 -6.53
C SER A 69 18.99 0.62 -5.61
N LYS A 70 18.69 1.29 -4.49
CA LYS A 70 17.82 0.76 -3.44
C LYS A 70 16.53 1.57 -3.34
N GLY A 71 15.43 0.89 -3.01
CA GLY A 71 14.16 1.49 -2.69
C GLY A 71 13.54 0.87 -1.44
N ILE A 72 12.78 1.68 -0.70
CA ILE A 72 11.97 1.19 0.43
C ILE A 72 10.57 0.89 -0.06
N TYR A 73 10.07 -0.28 0.31
CA TYR A 73 8.77 -0.81 -0.07
C TYR A 73 7.98 -1.21 1.17
N ARG A 74 6.68 -1.26 1.02
CA ARG A 74 5.75 -1.64 2.09
C ARG A 74 4.75 -2.65 1.59
N VAL A 75 4.59 -3.75 2.32
CA VAL A 75 3.42 -4.62 2.23
C VAL A 75 2.39 -4.16 3.23
N SER A 76 1.15 -3.97 2.80
CA SER A 76 0.01 -3.64 3.66
C SER A 76 -1.05 -4.74 3.56
N ILE A 77 -1.57 -5.17 4.71
CA ILE A 77 -2.58 -6.24 4.82
C ILE A 77 -3.76 -5.69 5.61
N SER A 78 -4.95 -5.79 5.05
CA SER A 78 -6.20 -5.36 5.67
C SER A 78 -7.34 -6.35 5.38
N GLY A 79 -8.41 -6.28 6.14
CA GLY A 79 -9.57 -7.17 5.98
C GLY A 79 -9.35 -8.59 6.53
N GLY A 80 -10.35 -9.46 6.33
CA GLY A 80 -10.39 -10.76 7.00
C GLY A 80 -10.55 -10.62 8.52
N PRO A 81 -10.21 -11.66 9.31
CA PRO A 81 -10.32 -11.61 10.77
C PRO A 81 -9.37 -10.62 11.44
N LEU A 82 -8.21 -10.37 10.88
CA LEU A 82 -7.14 -9.39 11.17
C LEU A 82 -6.86 -9.12 12.67
N VAL A 83 -6.89 -10.14 13.53
CA VAL A 83 -6.37 -10.01 14.91
C VAL A 83 -4.85 -9.91 14.87
N ARG A 84 -4.24 -10.62 13.94
CA ARG A 84 -2.82 -10.54 13.59
C ARG A 84 -2.67 -10.76 12.08
N ALA A 85 -1.50 -10.40 11.54
CA ALA A 85 -1.15 -10.76 10.18
C ALA A 85 0.32 -11.13 10.01
N GLY A 86 0.58 -11.94 9.00
CA GLY A 86 1.92 -12.33 8.56
C GLY A 86 2.06 -12.18 7.05
N THR A 87 3.30 -12.20 6.57
CA THR A 87 3.61 -12.04 5.14
C THR A 87 4.78 -12.90 4.72
N ASN A 88 4.84 -13.21 3.42
CA ASN A 88 6.03 -13.66 2.71
C ASN A 88 6.21 -12.79 1.47
N ILE A 89 7.43 -12.39 1.17
CA ILE A 89 7.80 -11.46 0.11
C ILE A 89 8.92 -12.07 -0.71
N ALA A 90 8.80 -11.99 -2.02
CA ALA A 90 9.78 -12.48 -2.98
C ALA A 90 9.98 -11.48 -4.12
N ALA A 91 11.11 -11.56 -4.81
CA ALA A 91 11.41 -10.79 -6.01
C ALA A 91 11.81 -11.73 -7.15
N SER A 92 11.51 -11.37 -8.40
CA SER A 92 11.94 -12.15 -9.58
C SER A 92 13.46 -12.09 -9.79
N SER A 93 14.09 -10.96 -9.41
CA SER A 93 15.54 -10.75 -9.41
C SER A 93 15.88 -9.59 -8.46
N GLY A 94 17.18 -9.30 -8.26
CA GLY A 94 17.64 -8.30 -7.28
C GLY A 94 17.71 -8.88 -5.87
N GLU A 95 17.81 -8.03 -4.86
CA GLU A 95 18.02 -8.45 -3.49
C GLU A 95 17.01 -7.80 -2.54
N LEU A 96 16.36 -8.63 -1.72
CA LEU A 96 15.51 -8.20 -0.61
C LEU A 96 16.33 -8.07 0.67
N SER A 97 16.12 -6.97 1.41
CA SER A 97 16.79 -6.70 2.67
C SER A 97 15.80 -6.23 3.73
N ILE A 98 16.15 -6.51 4.99
CA ILE A 98 15.30 -6.18 6.15
C ILE A 98 15.47 -4.71 6.50
N VAL A 99 14.36 -4.00 6.69
CA VAL A 99 14.36 -2.72 7.40
C VAL A 99 14.28 -3.01 8.91
N GLN A 100 15.16 -2.40 9.68
CA GLN A 100 15.22 -2.62 11.12
C GLN A 100 13.85 -2.27 11.78
N GLY A 101 13.37 -3.16 12.64
CA GLY A 101 12.08 -2.99 13.32
C GLY A 101 10.85 -3.34 12.47
N SER A 102 11.04 -3.76 11.23
CA SER A 102 9.92 -4.14 10.33
C SER A 102 9.19 -5.41 10.78
N GLY A 103 9.79 -6.24 11.63
CA GLY A 103 9.25 -7.55 12.03
C GLY A 103 9.43 -8.62 10.95
N LEU A 104 10.39 -8.41 10.03
CA LEU A 104 10.76 -9.36 8.99
C LEU A 104 12.07 -10.08 9.33
N GLN A 105 12.24 -11.27 8.76
CA GLN A 105 13.48 -12.04 8.70
C GLN A 105 13.71 -12.49 7.25
N LYS A 106 14.98 -12.71 6.89
CA LYS A 106 15.36 -13.23 5.57
C LYS A 106 15.63 -14.73 5.68
N ILE A 107 15.01 -15.50 4.81
CA ILE A 107 15.21 -16.94 4.66
C ILE A 107 15.48 -17.24 3.20
N GLY A 108 16.70 -17.60 2.88
CA GLY A 108 17.14 -17.69 1.49
C GLY A 108 17.13 -16.32 0.81
N ASP A 109 16.42 -16.22 -0.31
CA ASP A 109 16.24 -15.00 -1.11
C ASP A 109 14.90 -14.28 -0.82
N GLU A 110 14.11 -14.75 0.14
CA GLU A 110 12.81 -14.21 0.49
C GLU A 110 12.79 -13.60 1.87
N LEU A 111 11.81 -12.69 2.10
CA LEU A 111 11.51 -12.16 3.42
C LEU A 111 10.20 -12.75 3.93
N THR A 112 10.16 -13.01 5.23
CA THR A 112 8.95 -13.43 5.91
C THR A 112 8.90 -12.82 7.32
N HIS A 113 7.73 -12.76 7.94
CA HIS A 113 7.60 -12.21 9.30
C HIS A 113 8.30 -13.07 10.35
N THR A 114 8.85 -12.44 11.37
CA THR A 114 9.43 -13.12 12.55
C THR A 114 8.33 -13.61 13.51
N SER A 115 7.26 -12.82 13.62
CA SER A 115 6.05 -13.12 14.40
C SER A 115 4.86 -12.37 13.81
N PRO A 116 3.63 -12.88 13.96
CA PRO A 116 2.44 -12.19 13.45
C PRO A 116 2.26 -10.84 14.15
N LYS A 117 2.06 -9.75 13.36
CA LYS A 117 1.89 -8.38 13.85
C LYS A 117 0.41 -8.07 14.12
N ALA A 118 0.16 -7.23 15.14
CA ALA A 118 -1.14 -6.64 15.39
C ALA A 118 -1.41 -5.48 14.40
N PRO A 119 -2.68 -5.25 14.00
CA PRO A 119 -3.04 -4.12 13.17
C PRO A 119 -2.94 -2.79 13.94
N SER A 120 -2.65 -1.73 13.20
CA SER A 120 -2.80 -0.34 13.65
C SER A 120 -3.73 0.36 12.65
N GLY A 121 -4.83 0.94 13.13
CA GLY A 121 -5.82 1.55 12.25
C GLY A 121 -6.47 0.57 11.24
N GLY A 122 -6.60 -0.71 11.59
CA GLY A 122 -7.18 -1.73 10.70
C GLY A 122 -6.24 -2.26 9.61
N VAL A 123 -4.94 -1.95 9.68
CA VAL A 123 -3.93 -2.39 8.70
C VAL A 123 -2.69 -2.92 9.42
N VAL A 124 -2.10 -3.99 8.90
CA VAL A 124 -0.77 -4.46 9.27
C VAL A 124 0.21 -4.14 8.17
N THR A 125 1.37 -3.55 8.51
CA THR A 125 2.39 -3.16 7.54
C THR A 125 3.74 -3.80 7.82
N PHE A 126 4.47 -4.11 6.74
CA PHE A 126 5.84 -4.62 6.77
C PHE A 126 6.69 -3.84 5.78
N ASP A 127 7.67 -3.08 6.28
CA ASP A 127 8.60 -2.32 5.46
C ASP A 127 9.84 -3.17 5.14
N PHE A 128 10.31 -3.08 3.91
CA PHE A 128 11.51 -3.78 3.46
C PHE A 128 12.27 -2.95 2.42
N GLU A 129 13.56 -3.22 2.28
CA GLU A 129 14.41 -2.63 1.26
C GLU A 129 14.57 -3.62 0.10
N PHE A 130 14.53 -3.11 -1.12
CA PHE A 130 14.85 -3.86 -2.32
C PHE A 130 16.00 -3.17 -3.05
N THR A 131 17.02 -3.94 -3.42
CA THR A 131 18.14 -3.51 -4.26
C THR A 131 17.93 -4.05 -5.67
N ALA A 132 17.86 -3.15 -6.63
CA ALA A 132 17.71 -3.52 -8.04
C ALA A 132 18.93 -4.30 -8.56
N PRO A 133 18.76 -5.24 -9.50
CA PRO A 133 19.89 -5.86 -10.18
C PRO A 133 20.70 -4.83 -10.96
N ASN A 134 21.95 -5.17 -11.29
CA ASN A 134 22.84 -4.31 -12.09
C ASN A 134 22.46 -4.30 -13.59
N SER A 135 21.56 -5.17 -14.03
CA SER A 135 21.02 -5.21 -15.39
C SER A 135 19.71 -4.40 -15.48
N THR A 136 19.51 -3.76 -16.62
CA THR A 136 18.22 -3.12 -16.95
C THR A 136 17.15 -4.18 -17.25
N GLY A 137 15.88 -3.84 -17.04
CA GLY A 137 14.74 -4.70 -17.31
C GLY A 137 13.62 -4.54 -16.28
N GLN A 138 12.64 -5.40 -16.34
CA GLN A 138 11.56 -5.42 -15.37
C GLN A 138 11.84 -6.43 -14.26
N VAL A 139 11.57 -6.01 -13.02
CA VAL A 139 11.56 -6.85 -11.84
C VAL A 139 10.16 -6.86 -11.26
N THR A 140 9.71 -8.03 -10.84
CA THR A 140 8.42 -8.17 -10.17
C THR A 140 8.65 -8.49 -8.70
N LEU A 141 8.03 -7.70 -7.82
CA LEU A 141 7.88 -8.04 -6.41
C LEU A 141 6.57 -8.78 -6.19
N TYR A 142 6.63 -9.82 -5.40
CA TYR A 142 5.51 -10.66 -5.03
C TYR A 142 5.31 -10.62 -3.52
N ALA A 143 4.07 -10.55 -3.06
CA ALA A 143 3.75 -10.71 -1.64
C ALA A 143 2.48 -11.54 -1.46
N ILE A 144 2.40 -12.19 -0.33
CA ILE A 144 1.21 -12.82 0.20
C ILE A 144 0.99 -12.35 1.63
N GLY A 145 -0.25 -12.10 1.99
CA GLY A 145 -0.64 -11.70 3.34
C GLY A 145 -1.61 -12.71 3.94
N ASN A 146 -1.37 -13.08 5.17
CA ASN A 146 -2.23 -13.93 5.97
C ASN A 146 -2.85 -13.12 7.10
N SER A 147 -4.18 -13.08 7.16
CA SER A 147 -4.99 -12.42 8.18
C SER A 147 -5.54 -13.50 9.10
N VAL A 148 -5.11 -13.51 10.36
CA VAL A 148 -5.42 -14.59 11.31
C VAL A 148 -6.30 -14.10 12.47
N ASN A 149 -7.18 -14.97 12.94
CA ASN A 149 -8.03 -14.75 14.12
C ASN A 149 -7.31 -15.02 15.44
N PHE A 150 -6.08 -15.53 15.36
CA PHE A 150 -5.15 -15.78 16.46
C PHE A 150 -5.72 -16.65 17.60
N ASN A 151 -6.57 -17.61 17.29
CA ASN A 151 -7.25 -18.51 18.23
C ASN A 151 -6.45 -19.80 18.55
N GLY A 152 -5.19 -19.89 18.09
CA GLY A 152 -4.33 -21.08 18.24
C GLY A 152 -4.61 -22.19 17.22
N SER A 153 -5.47 -21.95 16.24
CA SER A 153 -5.82 -22.86 15.15
C SER A 153 -5.73 -22.11 13.81
N THR A 154 -5.57 -22.82 12.72
CA THR A 154 -5.66 -22.27 11.37
C THR A 154 -7.10 -22.11 10.86
N SER A 155 -8.07 -22.60 11.63
CA SER A 155 -9.50 -22.49 11.29
C SER A 155 -10.00 -21.05 11.37
N GLY A 156 -10.61 -20.57 10.31
CA GLY A 156 -11.13 -19.21 10.19
C GLY A 156 -10.09 -18.17 9.77
N ASP A 157 -8.82 -18.55 9.62
CA ASP A 157 -7.80 -17.70 9.02
C ASP A 157 -8.03 -17.52 7.51
N GLN A 158 -7.61 -16.40 6.97
CA GLN A 158 -7.77 -16.05 5.58
C GLN A 158 -6.50 -15.44 5.02
N TRP A 159 -6.22 -15.65 3.74
CA TRP A 159 -5.05 -15.12 3.08
C TRP A 159 -5.36 -14.68 1.65
N ASN A 160 -4.51 -13.81 1.11
CA ASN A 160 -4.57 -13.41 -0.30
C ASN A 160 -3.18 -13.05 -0.81
N PHE A 161 -3.06 -13.04 -2.14
CA PHE A 161 -1.89 -12.47 -2.81
C PHE A 161 -2.04 -10.96 -2.97
N ALA A 162 -0.92 -10.23 -2.95
CA ALA A 162 -0.85 -8.91 -3.54
C ALA A 162 -0.95 -9.02 -5.08
N ASN A 163 -1.39 -7.95 -5.74
CA ASN A 163 -1.11 -7.82 -7.17
C ASN A 163 0.38 -7.73 -7.38
N ASP A 164 0.85 -8.28 -8.49
CA ASP A 164 2.25 -8.23 -8.88
C ASP A 164 2.71 -6.76 -9.00
N PHE A 165 3.79 -6.39 -8.30
CA PHE A 165 4.32 -5.04 -8.31
C PHE A 165 5.54 -4.98 -9.22
N ILE A 166 5.41 -4.28 -10.34
CA ILE A 166 6.45 -4.19 -11.37
C ILE A 166 7.34 -2.99 -11.10
N ILE A 167 8.66 -3.22 -11.09
CA ILE A 167 9.71 -2.20 -11.01
C ILE A 167 10.46 -2.20 -12.33
N ASN A 168 10.54 -1.03 -12.95
CA ASN A 168 11.37 -0.83 -14.14
C ASN A 168 12.79 -0.46 -13.70
N VAL A 169 13.75 -1.33 -13.96
CA VAL A 169 15.17 -1.08 -13.69
C VAL A 169 15.81 -0.56 -14.97
N GLY A 170 16.19 0.71 -14.95
CA GLY A 170 16.78 1.39 -16.10
C GLY A 170 17.76 2.47 -15.69
N THR A 171 18.64 2.86 -16.59
CA THR A 171 19.38 4.10 -16.41
C THR A 171 18.36 5.24 -16.39
N THR A 172 18.57 6.23 -15.53
CA THR A 172 17.86 7.51 -15.62
C THR A 172 18.32 8.29 -16.84
N SER A 173 18.21 7.74 -18.02
CA SER A 173 17.89 8.56 -19.15
C SER A 173 16.49 9.07 -18.84
N VAL A 174 16.32 10.37 -18.86
CA VAL A 174 15.02 11.02 -19.07
C VAL A 174 14.56 10.59 -20.48
N GLU A 175 14.31 9.33 -20.65
CA GLU A 175 13.43 8.85 -21.67
C GLU A 175 12.06 9.13 -21.09
N ASN A 176 11.39 10.10 -21.64
CA ASN A 176 9.99 10.38 -21.42
C ASN A 176 9.23 9.06 -21.24
N GLU A 177 9.20 8.48 -20.00
CA GLU A 177 7.97 7.89 -19.60
C GLU A 177 6.98 9.04 -19.85
N LYS A 178 6.15 8.88 -20.85
CA LYS A 178 4.87 9.54 -20.91
C LYS A 178 4.14 9.09 -19.63
N PHE A 179 4.48 9.73 -18.47
CA PHE A 179 3.39 10.08 -17.57
C PHE A 179 2.33 10.59 -18.52
N PRO A 180 1.09 10.09 -18.47
CA PRO A 180 0.05 10.71 -19.25
C PRO A 180 0.26 12.19 -18.97
N VAL A 181 0.75 12.93 -19.99
CA VAL A 181 1.12 14.34 -19.83
C VAL A 181 -0.08 14.87 -19.13
N LYS A 182 0.07 15.27 -17.84
CA LYS A 182 -1.06 15.80 -17.10
C LYS A 182 -1.55 16.88 -18.01
N GLU A 183 -2.67 16.66 -18.68
CA GLU A 183 -3.14 17.59 -19.70
C GLU A 183 -3.37 18.96 -19.11
N PHE A 184 -3.42 19.00 -17.75
CA PHE A 184 -3.42 20.22 -16.96
C PHE A 184 -2.84 19.97 -15.54
N GLU A 185 -2.51 21.05 -14.83
CA GLU A 185 -2.16 21.08 -13.42
C GLU A 185 -3.09 22.05 -12.70
N LEU A 186 -3.74 21.62 -11.62
CA LEU A 186 -4.55 22.49 -10.78
C LEU A 186 -3.75 22.78 -9.49
N TYR A 187 -3.48 24.07 -9.22
CA TYR A 187 -2.74 24.48 -8.03
C TYR A 187 -3.68 24.77 -6.87
N GLN A 188 -3.14 24.72 -5.65
CA GLN A 188 -3.86 25.16 -4.45
C GLN A 188 -4.11 26.68 -4.54
N ASN A 189 -5.37 27.11 -4.27
CA ASN A 189 -5.68 28.53 -4.22
C ASN A 189 -4.89 29.23 -3.11
N TYR A 190 -4.53 30.47 -3.35
CA TYR A 190 -3.81 31.28 -2.37
C TYR A 190 -4.43 32.69 -2.27
N PRO A 191 -4.68 33.17 -1.03
CA PRO A 191 -4.58 32.46 0.26
C PRO A 191 -5.61 31.33 0.43
N ASN A 192 -5.34 30.36 1.31
CA ASN A 192 -6.28 29.35 1.77
C ASN A 192 -5.96 28.94 3.22
N PRO A 193 -6.78 29.25 4.25
CA PRO A 193 -8.08 29.91 4.15
C PRO A 193 -8.02 31.33 3.61
N PHE A 194 -9.14 31.85 3.08
CA PHE A 194 -9.22 33.19 2.47
C PHE A 194 -10.41 34.02 3.00
N ASN A 195 -10.35 35.36 2.86
CA ASN A 195 -11.39 36.30 3.19
C ASN A 195 -11.16 37.66 2.45
N PRO A 196 -12.07 38.19 1.64
CA PRO A 196 -13.13 37.45 0.94
C PRO A 196 -12.65 36.86 -0.38
N SER A 197 -11.42 37.17 -0.79
CA SER A 197 -10.89 36.85 -2.11
C SER A 197 -9.71 35.89 -2.08
N THR A 198 -9.60 35.07 -3.08
CA THR A 198 -8.48 34.16 -3.32
C THR A 198 -8.22 33.99 -4.81
N LYS A 199 -7.00 33.59 -5.18
CA LYS A 199 -6.62 33.32 -6.55
C LYS A 199 -6.54 31.80 -6.76
N ILE A 200 -7.21 31.31 -7.80
CA ILE A 200 -7.15 29.93 -8.27
C ILE A 200 -6.30 29.92 -9.54
N SER A 201 -5.22 29.14 -9.53
CA SER A 201 -4.32 29.02 -10.66
C SER A 201 -4.34 27.60 -11.21
N TYR A 202 -4.22 27.47 -12.53
CA TYR A 202 -4.05 26.18 -13.21
C TYR A 202 -3.26 26.35 -14.50
N LYS A 203 -2.61 25.29 -14.93
CA LYS A 203 -1.85 25.23 -16.17
C LYS A 203 -2.48 24.20 -17.10
N LEU A 204 -2.75 24.58 -18.34
CA LEU A 204 -3.12 23.66 -19.40
C LEU A 204 -1.86 23.33 -20.22
N ASN A 205 -1.58 22.06 -20.40
CA ASN A 205 -0.46 21.57 -21.22
C ASN A 205 -0.91 21.21 -22.64
N LYS A 206 -2.20 21.37 -22.95
CA LYS A 206 -2.82 21.25 -24.27
C LYS A 206 -4.05 22.13 -24.38
N ASP A 207 -4.34 22.55 -25.59
CA ASP A 207 -5.61 23.20 -25.92
C ASP A 207 -6.79 22.28 -25.62
N GLY A 208 -7.87 22.82 -25.06
CA GLY A 208 -9.05 22.02 -24.75
C GLY A 208 -10.22 22.80 -24.19
N PHE A 209 -11.39 22.17 -24.21
CA PHE A 209 -12.55 22.71 -23.53
C PHE A 209 -12.36 22.56 -22.01
N THR A 210 -12.36 23.68 -21.30
CA THR A 210 -12.00 23.77 -19.90
C THR A 210 -13.19 24.24 -19.06
N LYS A 211 -13.48 23.52 -17.99
CA LYS A 211 -14.51 23.86 -17.02
C LYS A 211 -13.89 23.94 -15.63
N LEU A 212 -14.01 25.10 -14.97
CA LEU A 212 -13.63 25.30 -13.57
C LEU A 212 -14.87 25.62 -12.77
N THR A 213 -15.17 24.80 -11.74
CA THR A 213 -16.42 24.88 -10.98
C THR A 213 -16.14 24.84 -9.49
N ILE A 214 -16.85 25.65 -8.70
CA ILE A 214 -16.91 25.51 -7.24
C ILE A 214 -18.05 24.58 -6.89
N ILE A 215 -17.78 23.58 -6.04
CA ILE A 215 -18.76 22.62 -5.53
C ILE A 215 -18.81 22.65 -4.00
N ASN A 216 -19.98 22.36 -3.44
CA ASN A 216 -20.17 22.24 -1.99
C ASN A 216 -19.75 20.86 -1.46
N LEU A 217 -19.92 20.62 -0.16
CA LEU A 217 -19.62 19.34 0.51
C LEU A 217 -20.45 18.14 -0.01
N PHE A 218 -21.60 18.43 -0.64
CA PHE A 218 -22.48 17.39 -1.23
C PHE A 218 -22.13 17.09 -2.68
N GLY A 219 -21.11 17.78 -3.26
CA GLY A 219 -20.72 17.63 -4.65
C GLY A 219 -21.59 18.42 -5.63
N GLU A 220 -22.50 19.27 -5.14
CA GLU A 220 -23.35 20.11 -5.97
C GLU A 220 -22.59 21.32 -6.51
N GLU A 221 -22.78 21.64 -7.77
CA GLU A 221 -22.22 22.82 -8.43
C GLU A 221 -22.83 24.10 -7.84
N VAL A 222 -21.99 24.95 -7.21
CA VAL A 222 -22.40 26.22 -6.64
C VAL A 222 -22.23 27.35 -7.64
N VAL A 223 -21.08 27.40 -8.29
CA VAL A 223 -20.78 28.40 -9.33
C VAL A 223 -19.78 27.86 -10.33
N LYS A 224 -19.96 28.24 -11.58
CA LYS A 224 -19.05 27.95 -12.68
C LYS A 224 -18.19 29.18 -12.93
N LEU A 225 -16.88 29.04 -12.83
CA LEU A 225 -15.90 30.12 -13.00
C LEU A 225 -15.36 30.20 -14.43
N VAL A 226 -15.19 29.03 -15.07
CA VAL A 226 -14.74 28.89 -16.46
C VAL A 226 -15.57 27.80 -17.14
N ASP A 227 -15.97 28.02 -18.40
CA ASP A 227 -16.69 27.04 -19.22
C ASP A 227 -16.50 27.39 -20.70
N GLU A 228 -15.27 27.25 -21.22
CA GLU A 228 -14.90 27.68 -22.55
C GLU A 228 -13.72 26.89 -23.10
N PHE A 229 -13.46 27.02 -24.38
CA PHE A 229 -12.25 26.49 -25.00
C PHE A 229 -11.07 27.40 -24.67
N GLN A 230 -10.00 26.82 -24.08
CA GLN A 230 -8.77 27.52 -23.74
C GLN A 230 -7.56 26.86 -24.41
N ARG A 231 -6.57 27.67 -24.74
CA ARG A 231 -5.28 27.21 -25.28
C ARG A 231 -4.37 26.73 -24.16
N GLU A 232 -3.32 26.03 -24.51
CA GLU A 232 -2.23 25.74 -23.56
C GLU A 232 -1.71 27.03 -22.93
N GLY A 233 -1.43 26.99 -21.62
CA GLY A 233 -0.98 28.18 -20.90
C GLY A 233 -1.25 28.11 -19.40
N LEU A 234 -0.78 29.13 -18.69
CA LEU A 234 -1.05 29.35 -17.26
C LEU A 234 -2.23 30.33 -17.13
N TYR A 235 -3.20 29.95 -16.31
CA TYR A 235 -4.41 30.73 -16.05
C TYR A 235 -4.52 31.03 -14.57
N GLU A 236 -5.02 32.23 -14.27
CA GLU A 236 -5.32 32.70 -12.92
C GLU A 236 -6.72 33.30 -12.89
N ILE A 237 -7.53 32.85 -11.95
CA ILE A 237 -8.91 33.31 -11.74
C ILE A 237 -9.01 33.90 -10.34
N ASP A 238 -9.41 35.18 -10.27
CA ASP A 238 -9.73 35.83 -9.00
C ASP A 238 -11.14 35.42 -8.59
N PHE A 239 -11.25 34.80 -7.40
CA PHE A 239 -12.50 34.35 -6.83
C PHE A 239 -12.81 35.20 -5.57
N ASP A 240 -13.96 35.86 -5.58
CA ASP A 240 -14.47 36.69 -4.51
C ASP A 240 -15.79 36.10 -3.98
N ALA A 241 -15.73 35.55 -2.75
CA ALA A 241 -16.84 34.85 -2.14
C ALA A 241 -17.98 35.78 -1.72
N ASP A 242 -17.68 37.02 -1.36
CA ASP A 242 -18.71 38.00 -0.94
C ASP A 242 -19.57 38.43 -2.14
N ARG A 243 -18.97 38.62 -3.32
CA ARG A 243 -19.72 38.97 -4.55
C ARG A 243 -20.74 37.91 -4.95
N LEU A 244 -20.48 36.66 -4.56
CA LEU A 244 -21.32 35.51 -4.92
C LEU A 244 -22.17 35.02 -3.74
N ASN A 245 -22.20 35.77 -2.62
CA ASN A 245 -22.97 35.49 -1.40
C ASN A 245 -22.67 34.12 -0.79
N PHE A 246 -21.40 33.70 -0.80
CA PHE A 246 -20.97 32.45 -0.15
C PHE A 246 -21.04 32.58 1.38
N SER A 247 -21.38 31.53 2.07
CA SER A 247 -21.25 31.38 3.50
C SER A 247 -19.87 30.87 3.89
N SER A 248 -19.37 31.27 5.08
CA SER A 248 -18.14 30.69 5.61
C SER A 248 -18.24 29.19 5.66
N GLY A 249 -17.20 28.50 5.21
CA GLY A 249 -17.21 27.04 5.15
C GLY A 249 -16.15 26.44 4.25
N THR A 250 -16.23 25.13 4.13
CA THR A 250 -15.39 24.34 3.22
C THR A 250 -16.13 24.07 1.91
N TYR A 251 -15.46 24.37 0.82
CA TYR A 251 -15.86 24.11 -0.56
C TYR A 251 -14.74 23.37 -1.27
N PHE A 252 -14.99 22.98 -2.50
CA PHE A 252 -13.97 22.45 -3.40
C PHE A 252 -14.08 23.16 -4.74
N TYR A 253 -12.99 23.21 -5.48
CA TYR A 253 -13.03 23.60 -6.89
C TYR A 253 -12.51 22.44 -7.74
N LYS A 254 -13.22 22.21 -8.83
CA LYS A 254 -12.98 21.12 -9.78
C LYS A 254 -12.61 21.73 -11.13
N LEU A 255 -11.45 21.33 -11.65
CA LEU A 255 -11.04 21.62 -13.02
C LEU A 255 -11.26 20.37 -13.87
N GLU A 256 -11.91 20.55 -15.01
CA GLU A 256 -12.14 19.51 -16.01
C GLU A 256 -11.60 19.99 -17.35
N SER A 257 -10.78 19.20 -18.02
CA SER A 257 -10.28 19.46 -19.36
C SER A 257 -10.01 18.15 -20.10
N ASN A 258 -10.41 18.05 -21.37
CA ASN A 258 -10.17 16.88 -22.22
C ASN A 258 -10.57 15.53 -21.59
N GLY A 259 -11.66 15.48 -20.80
CA GLY A 259 -12.16 14.26 -20.16
C GLY A 259 -11.43 13.86 -18.86
N LEU A 260 -10.45 14.65 -18.43
CA LEU A 260 -9.77 14.50 -17.15
C LEU A 260 -10.28 15.51 -16.14
N SER A 261 -10.13 15.22 -14.82
CA SER A 261 -10.50 16.14 -13.76
C SER A 261 -9.54 16.09 -12.58
N ASP A 262 -9.38 17.23 -11.90
CA ASP A 262 -8.68 17.35 -10.59
C ASP A 262 -9.50 18.25 -9.65
N ILE A 263 -9.38 18.02 -8.34
CA ILE A 263 -10.17 18.71 -7.32
C ILE A 263 -9.23 19.19 -6.20
N ARG A 264 -9.46 20.44 -5.72
CA ARG A 264 -8.75 21.02 -4.58
C ARG A 264 -9.74 21.56 -3.56
N LYS A 265 -9.29 21.60 -2.30
CA LYS A 265 -10.06 22.12 -1.18
C LYS A 265 -9.94 23.65 -1.11
N LEU A 266 -11.06 24.33 -0.84
CA LEU A 266 -11.20 25.77 -0.70
C LEU A 266 -11.84 26.06 0.66
N VAL A 267 -11.23 26.91 1.50
CA VAL A 267 -11.76 27.26 2.83
C VAL A 267 -12.00 28.76 2.91
N TYR A 268 -13.27 29.15 3.00
CA TYR A 268 -13.68 30.55 3.18
C TYR A 268 -13.99 30.83 4.63
N LEU A 269 -13.41 31.91 5.19
CA LEU A 269 -13.63 32.41 6.54
C LEU A 269 -14.10 33.86 6.43
N LYS A 270 -15.29 34.13 6.94
CA LYS A 270 -15.87 35.49 6.99
C LYS A 270 -15.52 36.17 8.31
#